data_087025daa6d73013b020d986f9da2a52
#
_entry.id   087025daa6d73013b020d986f9da2a52
#
_cell.length_a   1.000
_cell.length_b   1.000
_cell.length_c   1.000
_cell.angle_alpha   90.00
_cell.angle_beta   90.00
_cell.angle_gamma   90.00
#
_symmetry.space_group_name_H-M   'P 1'
#
loop_
_entity.id
_entity.type
_entity.pdbx_description
1 polymer ?
#
loop_
_entity_poly.entity_id
_entity_poly.type
_entity_poly.pdbx_seq_one_letter_code
_entity_poly.pdbx_strand_id
1 'polypeptide(L)'
;LLDGAALCVFRNALMAAKNAEGRTVEEMVTEKSGQTGEKIELAYYGRIEAPYCAAYVHFNKKLGTILGFNKEIPAEVAHTVTMQATAMAPVSISEADCPAEVVEHERKIAVEAMKQDPKNANKPEAILEKIAEGKMRKFFEENTLLAQPVVGEKESIADYIHKADKDATVVAYKRFALGE
;
A
#
# COMPACT_ATOMS: atom_id res chain seq x y z
N LEU A 1 -6.92 10.21 -11.18
CA LEU A 1 -5.83 10.15 -12.18
C LEU A 1 -5.64 11.56 -12.75
N LEU A 2 -4.43 12.11 -12.61
CA LEU A 2 -4.07 13.37 -13.27
C LEU A 2 -4.04 13.13 -14.79
N ASP A 3 -4.55 14.06 -15.57
CA ASP A 3 -4.38 13.98 -17.02
C ASP A 3 -2.90 14.11 -17.42
N GLY A 4 -2.55 13.70 -18.64
CA GLY A 4 -1.16 13.64 -19.07
C GLY A 4 -0.45 15.01 -19.03
N ALA A 5 -1.18 16.12 -19.16
CA ALA A 5 -0.63 17.47 -19.09
C ALA A 5 -0.28 17.84 -17.64
N ALA A 6 -1.16 17.56 -16.68
CA ALA A 6 -0.93 17.80 -15.26
C ALA A 6 0.24 16.92 -14.73
N LEU A 7 0.34 15.69 -15.19
CA LEU A 7 1.46 14.80 -14.87
C LEU A 7 2.80 15.34 -15.38
N CYS A 8 2.83 15.89 -16.60
CA CYS A 8 4.03 16.49 -17.19
C CYS A 8 4.48 17.76 -16.42
N VAL A 9 3.55 18.64 -16.05
CA VAL A 9 3.85 19.84 -15.24
C VAL A 9 4.43 19.46 -13.89
N PHE A 10 3.84 18.48 -13.22
CA PHE A 10 4.31 17.99 -11.93
C PHE A 10 5.72 17.38 -12.01
N ARG A 11 5.98 16.55 -13.03
CA ARG A 11 7.32 15.98 -13.27
C ARG A 11 8.36 17.06 -13.49
N ASN A 12 8.08 18.08 -14.30
CA ASN A 12 8.99 19.17 -14.57
C ASN A 12 9.29 19.99 -13.30
N ALA A 13 8.27 20.28 -12.50
CA ALA A 13 8.44 20.96 -11.22
C ALA A 13 9.31 20.16 -10.25
N LEU A 14 9.12 18.84 -10.19
CA LEU A 14 9.93 17.94 -9.36
C LEU A 14 11.39 17.91 -9.84
N MET A 15 11.63 17.78 -11.15
CA MET A 15 12.99 17.75 -11.72
C MET A 15 13.75 19.05 -11.47
N ALA A 16 13.05 20.19 -11.45
CA ALA A 16 13.61 21.50 -11.13
C ALA A 16 13.75 21.78 -9.62
N ALA A 17 13.15 20.95 -8.76
CA ALA A 17 13.23 21.13 -7.31
C ALA A 17 14.67 20.94 -6.82
N LYS A 18 15.09 21.79 -5.87
CA LYS A 18 16.45 21.77 -5.32
C LYS A 18 16.49 21.08 -3.96
N ASN A 19 17.55 20.32 -3.74
CA ASN A 19 17.88 19.77 -2.43
C ASN A 19 18.50 20.84 -1.52
N ALA A 20 18.83 20.46 -0.28
CA ALA A 20 19.44 21.35 0.71
C ALA A 20 20.81 21.94 0.26
N GLU A 21 21.48 21.29 -0.69
CA GLU A 21 22.76 21.71 -1.26
C GLU A 21 22.59 22.61 -2.51
N GLY A 22 21.34 22.91 -2.87
CA GLY A 22 20.99 23.76 -4.02
C GLY A 22 21.01 23.04 -5.37
N ARG A 23 21.26 21.72 -5.42
CA ARG A 23 21.26 20.92 -6.65
C ARG A 23 19.85 20.49 -7.02
N THR A 24 19.52 20.53 -8.30
CA THR A 24 18.24 20.05 -8.81
C THR A 24 18.17 18.52 -8.83
N VAL A 25 16.96 17.98 -8.81
CA VAL A 25 16.72 16.53 -8.97
C VAL A 25 17.28 16.06 -10.33
N GLU A 26 17.13 16.86 -11.40
CA GLU A 26 17.64 16.56 -12.73
C GLU A 26 19.18 16.43 -12.74
N GLU A 27 19.89 17.36 -12.08
CA GLU A 27 21.33 17.30 -11.92
C GLU A 27 21.78 16.04 -11.17
N MET A 28 21.07 15.68 -10.09
CA MET A 28 21.37 14.47 -9.32
C MET A 28 21.14 13.18 -10.12
N VAL A 29 20.08 13.11 -10.93
CA VAL A 29 19.79 11.97 -11.81
C VAL A 29 20.86 11.84 -12.90
N THR A 30 21.24 12.96 -13.51
CA THR A 30 22.29 13.02 -14.54
C THR A 30 23.65 12.58 -13.99
N GLU A 31 24.01 13.08 -12.81
CA GLU A 31 25.26 12.68 -12.13
C GLU A 31 25.28 11.18 -11.84
N LYS A 32 24.16 10.61 -11.34
CA LYS A 32 24.05 9.17 -11.10
C LYS A 32 24.19 8.37 -12.39
N SER A 33 23.56 8.79 -13.47
CA SER A 33 23.75 8.16 -14.78
C SER A 33 25.20 8.17 -15.25
N GLY A 34 25.90 9.29 -15.03
CA GLY A 34 27.35 9.39 -15.35
C GLY A 34 28.22 8.50 -14.47
N GLN A 35 27.90 8.37 -13.17
CA GLN A 35 28.65 7.53 -12.24
C GLN A 35 28.50 6.03 -12.52
N THR A 36 27.31 5.58 -12.93
CA THR A 36 27.03 4.17 -13.17
C THR A 36 27.29 3.74 -14.61
N GLY A 37 27.35 4.68 -15.55
CA GLY A 37 27.39 4.40 -16.98
C GLY A 37 26.06 3.89 -17.54
N GLU A 38 24.97 3.93 -16.75
CA GLU A 38 23.64 3.47 -17.11
C GLU A 38 22.65 4.64 -17.14
N LYS A 39 21.64 4.54 -18.00
CA LYS A 39 20.55 5.52 -18.02
C LYS A 39 19.69 5.36 -16.79
N ILE A 40 19.72 6.35 -15.89
CA ILE A 40 18.86 6.39 -14.71
C ILE A 40 17.72 7.37 -14.97
N GLU A 41 16.50 6.96 -14.61
CA GLU A 41 15.30 7.78 -14.72
C GLU A 41 14.53 7.78 -13.40
N LEU A 42 13.90 8.91 -13.08
CA LEU A 42 12.96 8.99 -11.97
C LEU A 42 11.61 8.43 -12.44
N ALA A 43 11.28 7.22 -12.02
CA ALA A 43 10.06 6.52 -12.42
C ALA A 43 8.85 6.94 -11.57
N TYR A 44 9.05 7.07 -10.24
CA TYR A 44 7.97 7.30 -9.28
C TYR A 44 8.32 8.40 -8.30
N TYR A 45 7.30 9.13 -7.88
CA TYR A 45 7.36 10.08 -6.78
C TYR A 45 6.07 9.99 -5.97
N GLY A 46 6.20 10.05 -4.66
CA GLY A 46 5.06 10.12 -3.76
C GLY A 46 5.37 10.96 -2.53
N ARG A 47 4.37 11.71 -2.09
CA ARG A 47 4.41 12.51 -0.88
C ARG A 47 3.22 12.15 0.00
N ILE A 48 3.44 12.05 1.29
CA ILE A 48 2.43 11.92 2.34
C ILE A 48 2.59 13.08 3.30
N GLU A 49 1.47 13.66 3.69
CA GLU A 49 1.37 14.66 4.75
C GLU A 49 0.45 14.09 5.84
N ALA A 50 1.00 13.89 7.02
CA ALA A 50 0.29 13.40 8.19
C ALA A 50 0.98 13.91 9.45
N PRO A 51 0.29 13.93 10.62
CA PRO A 51 0.89 14.32 11.89
C PRO A 51 2.15 13.53 12.26
N TYR A 52 2.20 12.25 11.87
CA TYR A 52 3.39 11.42 11.99
C TYR A 52 3.57 10.56 10.75
N CYS A 53 4.79 10.49 10.22
CA CYS A 53 5.12 9.69 9.04
C CYS A 53 6.27 8.73 9.35
N ALA A 54 6.13 7.50 8.87
CA ALA A 54 7.18 6.50 8.91
C ALA A 54 7.50 6.00 7.50
N ALA A 55 8.77 5.68 7.27
CA ALA A 55 9.23 5.13 6.00
C ALA A 55 10.09 3.90 6.24
N TYR A 56 9.97 2.93 5.35
CA TYR A 56 10.81 1.74 5.33
C TYR A 56 11.28 1.47 3.90
N VAL A 57 12.57 1.26 3.74
CA VAL A 57 13.18 0.81 2.49
C VAL A 57 13.78 -0.56 2.74
N HIS A 58 13.34 -1.54 1.96
CA HIS A 58 13.82 -2.90 2.10
C HIS A 58 15.32 -3.02 1.76
N PHE A 59 16.01 -3.98 2.35
CA PHE A 59 17.48 -4.12 2.23
C PHE A 59 17.95 -4.23 0.77
N ASN A 60 17.14 -4.84 -0.12
CA ASN A 60 17.43 -4.96 -1.56
C ASN A 60 17.25 -3.64 -2.33
N LYS A 61 16.79 -2.57 -1.68
CA LYS A 61 16.49 -1.23 -2.24
C LYS A 61 15.52 -1.22 -3.43
N LYS A 62 14.77 -2.30 -3.61
CA LYS A 62 13.76 -2.42 -4.68
C LYS A 62 12.34 -2.16 -4.20
N LEU A 63 12.12 -2.19 -2.90
CA LEU A 63 10.82 -1.98 -2.26
C LEU A 63 10.94 -0.86 -1.23
N GLY A 64 9.96 0.00 -1.18
CA GLY A 64 9.87 1.05 -0.17
C GLY A 64 8.43 1.44 0.10
N THR A 65 8.13 1.78 1.35
CA THR A 65 6.80 2.21 1.78
C THR A 65 6.91 3.43 2.67
N ILE A 66 5.94 4.31 2.52
CA ILE A 66 5.72 5.45 3.42
C ILE A 66 4.31 5.29 3.99
N LEU A 67 4.18 5.40 5.31
CA LEU A 67 2.90 5.46 6.02
C LEU A 67 2.75 6.81 6.71
N GLY A 68 1.53 7.32 6.71
CA GLY A 68 1.10 8.45 7.54
C GLY A 68 0.16 7.96 8.63
N PHE A 69 0.37 8.45 9.85
CA PHE A 69 -0.48 8.20 11.02
C PHE A 69 -1.17 9.48 11.45
N ASN A 70 -2.37 9.36 11.98
CA ASN A 70 -3.16 10.51 12.45
C ASN A 70 -2.57 11.19 13.69
N LYS A 71 -1.61 10.56 14.36
CA LYS A 71 -0.91 11.08 15.54
C LYS A 71 0.44 10.38 15.72
N GLU A 72 1.29 10.92 16.57
CA GLU A 72 2.57 10.32 16.94
C GLU A 72 2.36 9.00 17.68
N ILE A 73 3.11 7.97 17.30
CA ILE A 73 3.13 6.65 17.93
C ILE A 73 4.59 6.22 18.16
N PRO A 74 4.84 5.22 19.03
CA PRO A 74 6.20 4.72 19.23
C PRO A 74 6.84 4.31 17.89
N ALA A 75 8.09 4.76 17.67
CA ALA A 75 8.81 4.54 16.43
C ALA A 75 8.95 3.05 16.06
N GLU A 76 9.06 2.17 17.06
CA GLU A 76 9.12 0.72 16.89
C GLU A 76 7.82 0.16 16.30
N VAL A 77 6.65 0.63 16.78
CA VAL A 77 5.34 0.24 16.28
C VAL A 77 5.19 0.73 14.83
N ALA A 78 5.50 2.00 14.58
CA ALA A 78 5.44 2.56 13.23
C ALA A 78 6.36 1.81 12.25
N HIS A 79 7.56 1.45 12.69
CA HIS A 79 8.51 0.68 11.88
C HIS A 79 7.97 -0.71 11.53
N THR A 80 7.44 -1.44 12.50
CA THR A 80 6.86 -2.77 12.31
C THR A 80 5.72 -2.74 11.30
N VAL A 81 4.78 -1.80 11.46
CA VAL A 81 3.64 -1.64 10.56
C VAL A 81 4.09 -1.27 9.14
N THR A 82 5.08 -0.37 9.01
CA THR A 82 5.59 0.05 7.70
C THR A 82 6.35 -1.07 7.00
N MET A 83 7.12 -1.86 7.75
CA MET A 83 7.82 -3.04 7.24
C MET A 83 6.82 -4.08 6.73
N GLN A 84 5.75 -4.37 7.48
CA GLN A 84 4.70 -5.29 7.04
C GLN A 84 3.99 -4.78 5.79
N ALA A 85 3.61 -3.50 5.74
CA ALA A 85 3.01 -2.90 4.54
C ALA A 85 3.90 -3.03 3.30
N THR A 86 5.22 -2.96 3.50
CA THR A 86 6.19 -3.18 2.41
C THR A 86 6.18 -4.62 1.91
N ALA A 87 6.18 -5.58 2.83
CA ALA A 87 6.27 -7.00 2.52
C ALA A 87 4.97 -7.58 1.97
N MET A 88 3.84 -7.21 2.58
CA MET A 88 2.53 -7.80 2.28
C MET A 88 1.76 -7.08 1.16
N ALA A 89 2.22 -5.88 0.77
CA ALA A 89 1.63 -5.09 -0.31
C ALA A 89 0.09 -4.98 -0.24
N PRO A 90 -0.49 -4.51 0.87
CA PRO A 90 -1.95 -4.43 0.98
C PRO A 90 -2.53 -3.52 -0.11
N VAL A 91 -3.71 -3.86 -0.59
CA VAL A 91 -4.41 -3.10 -1.66
C VAL A 91 -4.98 -1.77 -1.14
N SER A 92 -5.25 -1.70 0.16
CA SER A 92 -5.77 -0.50 0.84
C SER A 92 -5.42 -0.50 2.33
N ILE A 93 -5.67 0.62 3.00
CA ILE A 93 -5.47 0.73 4.45
C ILE A 93 -6.55 -0.06 5.19
N SER A 94 -7.80 0.11 4.79
CA SER A 94 -8.97 -0.58 5.37
C SER A 94 -9.91 -1.08 4.28
N GLU A 95 -10.94 -1.84 4.67
CA GLU A 95 -11.99 -2.27 3.76
C GLU A 95 -12.71 -1.07 3.11
N ALA A 96 -12.95 0.01 3.87
CA ALA A 96 -13.63 1.20 3.38
C ALA A 96 -12.84 1.94 2.29
N ASP A 97 -11.50 1.81 2.29
CA ASP A 97 -10.61 2.47 1.33
C ASP A 97 -10.32 1.58 0.11
N CYS A 98 -10.84 0.34 0.11
CA CYS A 98 -10.59 -0.59 -0.99
C CYS A 98 -11.29 -0.12 -2.26
N PRO A 99 -10.57 -0.01 -3.42
CA PRO A 99 -11.18 0.42 -4.67
C PRO A 99 -12.36 -0.48 -5.06
N ALA A 100 -13.50 0.13 -5.41
CA ALA A 100 -14.71 -0.60 -5.77
C ALA A 100 -14.48 -1.61 -6.91
N GLU A 101 -13.64 -1.27 -7.87
CA GLU A 101 -13.26 -2.15 -8.98
C GLU A 101 -12.57 -3.44 -8.49
N VAL A 102 -11.71 -3.33 -7.48
CA VAL A 102 -11.03 -4.48 -6.87
C VAL A 102 -12.04 -5.35 -6.15
N VAL A 103 -12.92 -4.74 -5.34
CA VAL A 103 -13.98 -5.44 -4.60
C VAL A 103 -14.91 -6.20 -5.54
N GLU A 104 -15.36 -5.54 -6.63
CA GLU A 104 -16.23 -6.18 -7.62
C GLU A 104 -15.52 -7.32 -8.37
N HIS A 105 -14.25 -7.14 -8.71
CA HIS A 105 -13.46 -8.16 -9.38
C HIS A 105 -13.31 -9.40 -8.50
N GLU A 106 -12.90 -9.23 -7.26
CA GLU A 106 -12.74 -10.33 -6.29
C GLU A 106 -14.06 -11.02 -5.98
N ARG A 107 -15.16 -10.25 -5.88
CA ARG A 107 -16.50 -10.80 -5.71
C ARG A 107 -16.92 -11.68 -6.89
N LYS A 108 -16.63 -11.27 -8.12
CA LYS A 108 -16.90 -12.08 -9.33
C LYS A 108 -16.08 -13.37 -9.30
N ILE A 109 -14.79 -13.29 -9.00
CA ILE A 109 -13.92 -14.48 -8.84
C ILE A 109 -14.48 -15.42 -7.77
N ALA A 110 -14.87 -14.90 -6.61
CA ALA A 110 -15.46 -15.68 -5.53
C ALA A 110 -16.74 -16.42 -5.96
N VAL A 111 -17.63 -15.74 -6.70
CA VAL A 111 -18.88 -16.31 -7.21
C VAL A 111 -18.60 -17.37 -8.29
N GLU A 112 -17.71 -17.10 -9.23
CA GLU A 112 -17.33 -18.06 -10.29
C GLU A 112 -16.69 -19.32 -9.70
N ALA A 113 -15.76 -19.17 -8.76
CA ALA A 113 -15.14 -20.29 -8.07
C ALA A 113 -16.16 -21.15 -7.31
N MET A 114 -17.21 -20.53 -6.76
CA MET A 114 -18.29 -21.27 -6.11
C MET A 114 -19.17 -22.04 -7.10
N LYS A 115 -19.47 -21.48 -8.26
CA LYS A 115 -20.25 -22.15 -9.29
C LYS A 115 -19.54 -23.36 -9.89
N GLN A 116 -18.20 -23.32 -9.92
CA GLN A 116 -17.38 -24.42 -10.43
C GLN A 116 -17.17 -25.55 -9.40
N ASP A 117 -17.43 -25.30 -8.12
CA ASP A 117 -17.29 -26.33 -7.07
C ASP A 117 -18.51 -27.27 -7.06
N PRO A 118 -18.33 -28.59 -7.37
CA PRO A 118 -19.43 -29.56 -7.37
C PRO A 118 -20.19 -29.63 -6.04
N LYS A 119 -19.54 -29.29 -4.92
CA LYS A 119 -20.16 -29.25 -3.58
C LYS A 119 -21.22 -28.15 -3.43
N ASN A 120 -21.22 -27.20 -4.35
CA ASN A 120 -22.14 -26.08 -4.34
C ASN A 120 -23.28 -26.18 -5.37
N ALA A 121 -23.22 -27.16 -6.28
CA ALA A 121 -24.14 -27.31 -7.41
C ALA A 121 -25.63 -27.37 -7.01
N ASN A 122 -25.94 -27.82 -5.81
CA ASN A 122 -27.33 -27.98 -5.29
C ASN A 122 -27.65 -27.02 -4.13
N LYS A 123 -26.81 -26.01 -3.87
CA LYS A 123 -27.06 -25.07 -2.76
C LYS A 123 -27.98 -23.94 -3.20
N PRO A 124 -28.95 -23.51 -2.36
CA PRO A 124 -29.76 -22.33 -2.61
C PRO A 124 -28.89 -21.08 -2.77
N GLU A 125 -29.35 -20.14 -3.62
CA GLU A 125 -28.64 -18.90 -3.92
C GLU A 125 -28.29 -18.08 -2.66
N ALA A 126 -29.21 -18.02 -1.69
CA ALA A 126 -28.96 -17.36 -0.40
C ALA A 126 -27.80 -17.97 0.42
N ILE A 127 -27.52 -19.26 0.24
CA ILE A 127 -26.36 -19.91 0.88
C ILE A 127 -25.08 -19.57 0.11
N LEU A 128 -25.16 -19.51 -1.22
CA LEU A 128 -24.02 -19.09 -2.06
C LEU A 128 -23.62 -17.66 -1.77
N GLU A 129 -24.56 -16.75 -1.60
CA GLU A 129 -24.28 -15.35 -1.20
C GLU A 129 -23.55 -15.28 0.15
N LYS A 130 -24.01 -16.01 1.17
CA LYS A 130 -23.30 -16.05 2.46
C LYS A 130 -21.89 -16.60 2.38
N ILE A 131 -21.66 -17.58 1.52
CA ILE A 131 -20.32 -18.12 1.28
C ILE A 131 -19.45 -17.06 0.57
N ALA A 132 -20.03 -16.32 -0.39
CA ALA A 132 -19.33 -15.21 -1.06
C ALA A 132 -18.94 -14.10 -0.08
N GLU A 133 -19.85 -13.71 0.81
CA GLU A 133 -19.57 -12.74 1.88
C GLU A 133 -18.43 -13.22 2.80
N GLY A 134 -18.42 -14.50 3.16
CA GLY A 134 -17.35 -15.12 3.95
C GLY A 134 -15.99 -15.07 3.22
N LYS A 135 -15.97 -15.32 1.91
CA LYS A 135 -14.76 -15.19 1.07
C LYS A 135 -14.30 -13.75 0.97
N MET A 136 -15.23 -12.80 0.79
CA MET A 136 -14.90 -11.38 0.76
C MET A 136 -14.32 -10.90 2.10
N ARG A 137 -14.88 -11.34 3.22
CA ARG A 137 -14.32 -11.03 4.54
C ARG A 137 -12.86 -11.51 4.64
N LYS A 138 -12.59 -12.74 4.22
CA LYS A 138 -11.25 -13.29 4.20
C LYS A 138 -10.32 -12.51 3.28
N PHE A 139 -10.82 -12.09 2.10
CA PHE A 139 -10.08 -11.22 1.19
C PHE A 139 -9.65 -9.92 1.90
N PHE A 140 -10.56 -9.23 2.59
CA PHE A 140 -10.23 -8.00 3.32
C PHE A 140 -9.25 -8.25 4.46
N GLU A 141 -9.42 -9.34 5.23
CA GLU A 141 -8.48 -9.73 6.29
C GLU A 141 -7.06 -9.97 5.77
N GLU A 142 -6.92 -10.51 4.57
CA GLU A 142 -5.62 -10.82 3.97
C GLU A 142 -5.01 -9.64 3.19
N ASN A 143 -5.85 -8.74 2.64
CA ASN A 143 -5.42 -7.74 1.66
C ASN A 143 -5.58 -6.28 2.10
N THR A 144 -6.10 -5.99 3.29
CA THR A 144 -6.13 -4.64 3.84
C THR A 144 -5.18 -4.50 5.03
N LEU A 145 -4.41 -3.40 5.08
CA LEU A 145 -3.33 -3.23 6.05
C LEU A 145 -3.79 -3.41 7.49
N LEU A 146 -4.88 -2.73 7.89
CA LEU A 146 -5.35 -2.72 9.28
C LEU A 146 -5.94 -4.07 9.72
N ALA A 147 -6.50 -4.86 8.80
CA ALA A 147 -7.09 -6.15 9.11
C ALA A 147 -6.09 -7.31 9.05
N GLN A 148 -4.96 -7.14 8.36
CA GLN A 148 -3.92 -8.17 8.32
C GLN A 148 -3.40 -8.52 9.72
N PRO A 149 -3.15 -9.81 10.01
CA PRO A 149 -2.45 -10.19 11.22
C PRO A 149 -0.99 -9.72 11.16
N VAL A 150 -0.45 -9.26 12.28
CA VAL A 150 0.97 -8.96 12.43
C VAL A 150 1.78 -10.23 12.15
N VAL A 151 2.85 -10.10 11.36
CA VAL A 151 3.69 -11.25 11.00
C VAL A 151 4.21 -11.98 12.23
N GLY A 152 3.85 -13.27 12.34
CA GLY A 152 4.19 -14.12 13.48
C GLY A 152 3.22 -14.05 14.66
N GLU A 153 2.19 -13.24 14.58
CA GLU A 153 1.18 -13.07 15.63
C GLU A 153 -0.25 -13.34 15.12
N LYS A 154 -1.21 -13.36 16.02
CA LYS A 154 -2.63 -13.54 15.67
C LYS A 154 -3.43 -12.24 15.70
N GLU A 155 -2.88 -11.20 16.28
CA GLU A 155 -3.53 -9.91 16.37
C GLU A 155 -3.45 -9.14 15.05
N SER A 156 -4.46 -8.31 14.80
CA SER A 156 -4.47 -7.45 13.61
C SER A 156 -3.49 -6.27 13.78
N ILE A 157 -3.08 -5.68 12.65
CA ILE A 157 -2.30 -4.44 12.66
C ILE A 157 -3.06 -3.32 13.39
N ALA A 158 -4.39 -3.25 13.24
CA ALA A 158 -5.20 -2.28 13.97
C ALA A 158 -5.06 -2.46 15.49
N ASP A 159 -5.21 -3.69 16.00
CA ASP A 159 -5.07 -3.97 17.43
C ASP A 159 -3.64 -3.71 17.92
N TYR A 160 -2.65 -4.04 17.13
CA TYR A 160 -1.25 -3.77 17.44
C TYR A 160 -0.95 -2.27 17.61
N ILE A 161 -1.48 -1.42 16.72
CA ILE A 161 -1.39 0.03 16.83
C ILE A 161 -2.17 0.52 18.06
N HIS A 162 -3.39 0.01 18.29
CA HIS A 162 -4.25 0.42 19.39
C HIS A 162 -3.71 0.05 20.77
N LYS A 163 -2.85 -0.95 20.88
CA LYS A 163 -2.11 -1.25 22.12
C LYS A 163 -1.15 -0.12 22.52
N ALA A 164 -0.56 0.56 21.53
CA ALA A 164 0.30 1.69 21.77
C ALA A 164 -0.51 2.96 22.03
N ASP A 165 -1.54 3.22 21.25
CA ASP A 165 -2.47 4.32 21.43
C ASP A 165 -3.82 3.99 20.76
N LYS A 166 -4.90 4.01 21.56
CA LYS A 166 -6.25 3.61 21.14
C LYS A 166 -6.85 4.44 20.00
N ASP A 167 -6.40 5.70 19.87
CA ASP A 167 -6.90 6.63 18.88
C ASP A 167 -5.98 6.72 17.64
N ALA A 168 -4.87 5.98 17.65
CA ALA A 168 -3.92 5.99 16.56
C ALA A 168 -4.38 5.07 15.42
N THR A 169 -4.21 5.53 14.18
CA THR A 169 -4.48 4.73 12.99
C THR A 169 -3.64 5.21 11.81
N VAL A 170 -3.51 4.36 10.80
CA VAL A 170 -2.91 4.73 9.52
C VAL A 170 -3.93 5.53 8.69
N VAL A 171 -3.52 6.68 8.17
CA VAL A 171 -4.36 7.57 7.35
C VAL A 171 -3.84 7.77 5.94
N ALA A 172 -2.61 7.37 5.67
CA ALA A 172 -2.01 7.46 4.34
C ALA A 172 -1.02 6.32 4.10
N TYR A 173 -0.99 5.83 2.87
CA TYR A 173 -0.15 4.70 2.46
C TYR A 173 0.33 4.88 1.03
N LYS A 174 1.63 4.75 0.82
CA LYS A 174 2.23 4.64 -0.52
C LYS A 174 3.34 3.62 -0.50
N ARG A 175 3.30 2.69 -1.43
CA ARG A 175 4.31 1.68 -1.67
C ARG A 175 4.86 1.83 -3.08
N PHE A 176 6.16 1.63 -3.22
CA PHE A 176 6.85 1.60 -4.49
C PHE A 176 7.65 0.31 -4.59
N ALA A 177 7.57 -0.34 -5.74
CA ALA A 177 8.37 -1.49 -6.07
C ALA A 177 8.98 -1.31 -7.46
N LEU A 178 10.27 -1.61 -7.59
CA LEU A 178 10.95 -1.57 -8.88
C LEU A 178 10.59 -2.83 -9.66
N GLY A 179 10.01 -2.65 -10.85
CA GLY A 179 9.62 -3.74 -11.75
C GLY A 179 8.15 -4.19 -11.62
N GLU A 180 7.35 -3.49 -10.81
CA GLU A 180 5.88 -3.63 -10.77
C GLU A 180 5.22 -2.53 -11.59
#